data_9ee115832485829f14b8a054b834669e
#
_entry.id   9ee115832485829f14b8a054b834669e
#
_cell.length_a   1.000
_cell.length_b   1.000
_cell.length_c   1.000
_cell.angle_alpha   90.00
_cell.angle_beta   90.00
_cell.angle_gamma   90.00
#
_symmetry.space_group_name_H-M   'P 1'
#
loop_
_entity.id
_entity.type
_entity.pdbx_description
1 polymer ?
#
loop_
_entity_poly.entity_id
_entity_poly.type
_entity_poly.pdbx_seq_one_letter_code
_entity_poly.pdbx_strand_id
1 'polypeptide(L)'
;MFDWVMDDQNGYIYALTENGTLLFIEAGTLSIKKRETVSLRAYSALWRKYAQRSVTLLLRDGKLYVPSETSIDVFDVKTKRLIQRAPYNGLPFGLLGNKIVTFGKQYGRGKTTYEMYMWDLAAKRQTSRLIADPNFFSVFSEENTLFFDEKRGLVFIGRNVSIPDLAALRLSDLKVVKRVSYQGPKGSAPTHPLIVDGSDVFFAGRRIDAGNIDMVHDCYNGPVLDVQGAYVVTNKAVYDRYTSAKVSTLPFPTNYALMDAKYNLYLIKEGENRIYKYPLPADESYYVRSPNYAFTNVPISHLAYDQSTGWLYVLSAEDSKLFVIRASDMKMVREIHPGPQPTDVKIDGGKVYVALSGATKMAIYDAKTMRFLGTVPLIAAPRTLAIGGGKIFFTDNSRTLTGAIAVYDMKTKKQWRIPKVFINPIIVYDKKQNVLYVGQEGTSDHALYAVRLSDWHVSELLSFPGGDDAFFMNGGEIFYGKARINPAQPGALVAAEFPEPLRAASRQYIITSRAIYNRATGTKIADLSSEALLATAGDDGMIFTYRKVATNHYLIKQKPSR
;
A
#
# COMPACT_ATOMS: atom_id res chain seq x y z
N MET A 1 14.42 0.38 -23.55
CA MET A 1 14.47 -0.99 -23.00
C MET A 1 13.07 -1.54 -23.02
N PHE A 2 12.89 -2.79 -23.44
CA PHE A 2 11.57 -3.41 -23.49
C PHE A 2 11.32 -4.28 -22.25
N ASP A 3 12.28 -5.15 -21.92
CA ASP A 3 12.27 -5.98 -20.71
C ASP A 3 13.67 -6.47 -20.35
N TRP A 4 13.86 -6.94 -19.11
CA TRP A 4 15.11 -7.50 -18.64
C TRP A 4 14.95 -8.44 -17.45
N VAL A 5 15.91 -9.35 -17.28
CA VAL A 5 15.94 -10.30 -16.17
C VAL A 5 17.37 -10.56 -15.72
N MET A 6 17.55 -10.78 -14.40
CA MET A 6 18.84 -11.11 -13.78
C MET A 6 19.05 -12.62 -13.72
N ASP A 7 20.24 -13.07 -14.09
CA ASP A 7 20.75 -14.41 -13.88
C ASP A 7 21.89 -14.38 -12.86
N ASP A 8 21.53 -14.47 -11.60
CA ASP A 8 22.48 -14.44 -10.49
C ASP A 8 23.48 -15.60 -10.54
N GLN A 9 23.05 -16.76 -11.03
CA GLN A 9 23.89 -17.97 -11.09
C GLN A 9 25.05 -17.82 -12.07
N ASN A 10 24.81 -17.16 -13.20
CA ASN A 10 25.81 -16.95 -14.23
C ASN A 10 26.36 -15.52 -14.26
N GLY A 11 25.83 -14.61 -13.46
CA GLY A 11 26.25 -13.21 -13.37
C GLY A 11 25.92 -12.40 -14.61
N TYR A 12 24.76 -12.64 -15.24
CA TYR A 12 24.32 -11.92 -16.43
C TYR A 12 22.98 -11.20 -16.22
N ILE A 13 22.85 -10.07 -16.91
CA ILE A 13 21.57 -9.41 -17.19
C ILE A 13 21.23 -9.71 -18.65
N TYR A 14 20.05 -10.29 -18.88
CA TYR A 14 19.49 -10.42 -20.23
C TYR A 14 18.51 -9.27 -20.43
N ALA A 15 18.72 -8.47 -21.47
CA ALA A 15 17.92 -7.30 -21.73
C ALA A 15 17.41 -7.28 -23.17
N LEU A 16 16.12 -7.16 -23.34
CA LEU A 16 15.46 -7.05 -24.64
C LEU A 16 15.16 -5.58 -24.93
N THR A 17 15.63 -5.10 -26.05
CA THR A 17 15.40 -3.72 -26.49
C THR A 17 14.16 -3.60 -27.37
N GLU A 18 13.62 -2.40 -27.50
CA GLU A 18 12.41 -2.13 -28.30
C GLU A 18 12.58 -2.42 -29.81
N ASN A 19 13.83 -2.44 -30.29
CA ASN A 19 14.15 -2.78 -31.68
C ASN A 19 14.41 -4.28 -31.90
N GLY A 20 14.14 -5.12 -30.88
CA GLY A 20 14.31 -6.57 -30.99
C GLY A 20 15.74 -7.05 -30.79
N THR A 21 16.61 -6.28 -30.17
CA THR A 21 17.94 -6.77 -29.83
C THR A 21 17.93 -7.36 -28.41
N LEU A 22 18.27 -8.64 -28.30
CA LEU A 22 18.54 -9.30 -27.02
C LEU A 22 20.03 -9.10 -26.67
N LEU A 23 20.27 -8.48 -25.53
CA LEU A 23 21.60 -8.19 -25.01
C LEU A 23 21.95 -9.17 -23.88
N PHE A 24 23.15 -9.73 -23.92
CA PHE A 24 23.75 -10.53 -22.87
C PHE A 24 24.81 -9.65 -22.18
N ILE A 25 24.49 -9.14 -21.01
CA ILE A 25 25.29 -8.15 -20.29
C ILE A 25 25.88 -8.79 -19.05
N GLU A 26 27.19 -8.72 -18.88
CA GLU A 26 27.86 -9.16 -17.66
C GLU A 26 27.54 -8.20 -16.51
N ALA A 27 26.88 -8.67 -15.47
CA ALA A 27 26.38 -7.83 -14.38
C ALA A 27 27.50 -7.14 -13.56
N GLY A 28 28.68 -7.80 -13.46
CA GLY A 28 29.82 -7.23 -12.75
C GLY A 28 30.35 -5.94 -13.38
N THR A 29 30.54 -5.95 -14.69
CA THR A 29 31.20 -4.88 -15.48
C THR A 29 30.25 -4.04 -16.32
N LEU A 30 29.00 -4.44 -16.43
CA LEU A 30 27.98 -3.90 -17.36
C LEU A 30 28.41 -3.97 -18.84
N SER A 31 29.37 -4.85 -19.18
CA SER A 31 29.82 -5.04 -20.55
C SER A 31 28.88 -5.95 -21.34
N ILE A 32 28.56 -5.57 -22.57
CA ILE A 32 27.76 -6.40 -23.48
C ILE A 32 28.68 -7.49 -24.06
N LYS A 33 28.40 -8.75 -23.72
CA LYS A 33 29.17 -9.92 -24.20
C LYS A 33 28.63 -10.51 -25.50
N LYS A 34 27.31 -10.33 -25.73
CA LYS A 34 26.66 -10.84 -26.93
C LYS A 34 25.43 -10.02 -27.28
N ARG A 35 25.11 -9.98 -28.56
CA ARG A 35 23.87 -9.42 -29.10
C ARG A 35 23.24 -10.45 -30.04
N GLU A 36 21.93 -10.62 -29.91
CA GLU A 36 21.12 -11.44 -30.80
C GLU A 36 19.95 -10.63 -31.31
N THR A 37 19.58 -10.84 -32.58
CA THR A 37 18.40 -10.23 -33.13
C THR A 37 17.22 -11.17 -32.94
N VAL A 38 16.19 -10.72 -32.23
CA VAL A 38 14.92 -11.39 -32.06
C VAL A 38 13.91 -10.67 -32.96
N SER A 39 13.18 -11.40 -33.76
CA SER A 39 12.13 -10.81 -34.62
C SER A 39 10.97 -10.32 -33.78
N LEU A 40 11.08 -9.10 -33.28
CA LEU A 40 9.95 -8.39 -32.72
C LEU A 40 9.25 -7.68 -33.87
N ARG A 41 8.27 -8.31 -34.51
CA ARG A 41 7.40 -7.57 -35.41
C ARG A 41 6.75 -6.43 -34.66
N ALA A 42 6.54 -5.38 -35.38
CA ALA A 42 5.87 -4.20 -34.91
C ALA A 42 4.59 -4.58 -34.13
N TYR A 43 4.75 -4.87 -32.86
CA TYR A 43 3.63 -4.77 -31.94
C TYR A 43 2.97 -3.45 -32.26
N SER A 44 1.68 -3.45 -32.64
CA SER A 44 0.98 -2.26 -33.10
C SER A 44 1.27 -1.09 -32.15
N ALA A 45 1.13 0.14 -32.60
CA ALA A 45 1.37 1.33 -31.78
C ALA A 45 0.60 1.30 -30.44
N LEU A 46 -0.53 0.58 -30.39
CA LEU A 46 -1.27 0.21 -29.18
C LEU A 46 -0.47 -0.69 -28.25
N TRP A 47 0.23 -1.70 -28.75
CA TRP A 47 1.10 -2.57 -27.95
C TRP A 47 2.28 -1.82 -27.36
N ARG A 48 2.90 -0.91 -28.09
CA ARG A 48 3.96 -0.06 -27.55
C ARG A 48 3.50 0.85 -26.41
N LYS A 49 2.22 1.26 -26.43
CA LYS A 49 1.63 2.13 -25.41
C LYS A 49 1.16 1.37 -24.15
N TYR A 50 0.69 0.14 -24.29
CA TYR A 50 0.07 -0.62 -23.20
C TYR A 50 0.84 -1.88 -22.78
N ALA A 51 1.65 -2.46 -23.68
CA ALA A 51 2.39 -3.70 -23.45
C ALA A 51 3.78 -3.51 -22.86
N GLN A 52 4.10 -2.34 -22.32
CA GLN A 52 5.43 -2.08 -21.78
C GLN A 52 5.90 -3.11 -20.72
N ARG A 53 5.05 -4.06 -20.29
CA ARG A 53 5.43 -5.09 -19.30
C ARG A 53 4.60 -6.39 -19.29
N SER A 54 3.77 -6.68 -20.27
CA SER A 54 3.06 -7.98 -20.33
C SER A 54 3.87 -9.08 -21.03
N VAL A 55 4.96 -8.69 -21.67
CA VAL A 55 5.87 -9.62 -22.34
C VAL A 55 7.13 -9.65 -21.50
N THR A 56 7.23 -10.64 -20.64
CA THR A 56 8.34 -10.79 -19.73
C THR A 56 9.34 -11.78 -20.26
N LEU A 57 10.62 -11.43 -20.22
CA LEU A 57 11.68 -12.42 -20.27
C LEU A 57 11.54 -13.35 -19.08
N LEU A 58 11.49 -14.65 -19.33
CA LEU A 58 11.43 -15.62 -18.24
C LEU A 58 12.76 -16.40 -18.19
N LEU A 59 13.31 -16.49 -16.99
CA LEU A 59 14.50 -17.27 -16.72
C LEU A 59 14.13 -18.45 -15.80
N ARG A 60 14.34 -19.69 -16.29
CA ARG A 60 14.05 -20.89 -15.50
C ARG A 60 14.91 -22.05 -15.96
N ASP A 61 15.44 -22.82 -15.01
CA ASP A 61 16.20 -24.06 -15.25
C ASP A 61 17.32 -23.92 -16.30
N GLY A 62 18.09 -22.84 -16.22
CA GLY A 62 19.19 -22.55 -17.12
C GLY A 62 18.75 -22.19 -18.56
N LYS A 63 17.50 -21.82 -18.76
CA LYS A 63 16.94 -21.40 -20.04
C LYS A 63 16.34 -20.01 -19.93
N LEU A 64 16.60 -19.20 -20.95
CA LEU A 64 15.99 -17.88 -21.15
C LEU A 64 14.91 -17.99 -22.24
N TYR A 65 13.69 -17.63 -21.88
CA TYR A 65 12.53 -17.60 -22.78
C TYR A 65 12.30 -16.20 -23.24
N VAL A 66 12.37 -15.98 -24.55
CA VAL A 66 12.27 -14.67 -25.17
C VAL A 66 11.09 -14.67 -26.13
N PRO A 67 10.06 -13.88 -25.89
CA PRO A 67 8.94 -13.78 -26.82
C PRO A 67 9.40 -13.10 -28.11
N SER A 68 9.08 -13.70 -29.24
CA SER A 68 9.25 -13.13 -30.56
C SER A 68 7.91 -12.99 -31.26
N GLU A 69 7.87 -12.51 -32.48
CA GLU A 69 6.64 -12.29 -33.22
C GLU A 69 5.76 -13.53 -33.38
N THR A 70 6.38 -14.65 -33.69
CA THR A 70 5.69 -15.89 -34.08
C THR A 70 6.05 -17.07 -33.19
N SER A 71 7.00 -16.87 -32.25
CA SER A 71 7.51 -17.94 -31.42
C SER A 71 7.97 -17.42 -30.06
N ILE A 72 8.10 -18.33 -29.11
CA ILE A 72 8.92 -18.12 -27.92
C ILE A 72 10.29 -18.72 -28.22
N ASP A 73 11.30 -17.91 -28.31
CA ASP A 73 12.67 -18.34 -28.53
C ASP A 73 13.31 -18.78 -27.21
N VAL A 74 13.85 -19.98 -27.16
CA VAL A 74 14.46 -20.55 -25.95
C VAL A 74 15.96 -20.60 -26.13
N PHE A 75 16.68 -19.86 -25.29
CA PHE A 75 18.13 -19.82 -25.26
C PHE A 75 18.66 -20.63 -24.08
N ASP A 76 19.75 -21.35 -24.30
CA ASP A 76 20.54 -21.91 -23.20
C ASP A 76 21.45 -20.81 -22.63
N VAL A 77 21.37 -20.57 -21.32
CA VAL A 77 22.08 -19.44 -20.68
C VAL A 77 23.60 -19.65 -20.61
N LYS A 78 24.08 -20.90 -20.51
CA LYS A 78 25.50 -21.20 -20.45
C LYS A 78 26.18 -20.99 -21.79
N THR A 79 25.60 -21.56 -22.84
CA THR A 79 26.13 -21.43 -24.20
C THR A 79 25.71 -20.18 -24.92
N LYS A 80 24.69 -19.50 -24.42
CA LYS A 80 24.07 -18.29 -25.00
C LYS A 80 23.55 -18.55 -26.43
N ARG A 81 23.17 -19.77 -26.76
CA ARG A 81 22.68 -20.17 -28.08
C ARG A 81 21.18 -20.40 -28.05
N LEU A 82 20.52 -20.07 -29.14
CA LEU A 82 19.15 -20.46 -29.40
C LEU A 82 19.10 -21.99 -29.53
N ILE A 83 18.30 -22.65 -28.69
CA ILE A 83 18.16 -24.10 -28.68
C ILE A 83 16.81 -24.57 -29.21
N GLN A 84 15.78 -23.71 -29.18
CA GLN A 84 14.46 -24.05 -29.63
C GLN A 84 13.62 -22.82 -29.97
N ARG A 85 12.66 -22.97 -30.90
CA ARG A 85 11.56 -22.04 -31.15
C ARG A 85 10.25 -22.78 -30.95
N ALA A 86 9.44 -22.31 -30.00
CA ALA A 86 8.12 -22.83 -29.74
C ALA A 86 7.06 -21.95 -30.41
N PRO A 87 6.10 -22.53 -31.13
CA PRO A 87 5.04 -21.74 -31.75
C PRO A 87 4.26 -20.97 -30.69
N TYR A 88 3.79 -19.83 -31.11
CA TYR A 88 3.18 -18.84 -30.26
C TYR A 88 1.75 -18.54 -30.75
N ASN A 89 0.78 -18.70 -29.86
CA ASN A 89 -0.63 -18.54 -30.15
C ASN A 89 -1.30 -17.54 -29.21
N GLY A 90 -0.61 -16.48 -28.86
CA GLY A 90 -1.15 -15.41 -28.03
C GLY A 90 -0.28 -15.04 -26.83
N LEU A 91 -0.54 -13.86 -26.29
CA LEU A 91 0.05 -13.32 -25.07
C LEU A 91 -1.03 -13.15 -24.00
N PRO A 92 -0.66 -13.09 -22.72
CA PRO A 92 0.66 -13.33 -22.14
C PRO A 92 1.03 -14.81 -22.12
N PHE A 93 2.29 -15.15 -21.81
CA PHE A 93 2.70 -16.52 -21.65
C PHE A 93 3.28 -16.80 -20.27
N GLY A 94 3.34 -18.08 -19.90
CA GLY A 94 3.96 -18.56 -18.67
C GLY A 94 4.55 -19.95 -18.83
N LEU A 95 5.22 -20.44 -17.80
CA LEU A 95 5.85 -21.76 -17.79
C LEU A 95 5.12 -22.69 -16.80
N LEU A 96 4.79 -23.89 -17.28
CA LEU A 96 4.20 -24.98 -16.50
C LEU A 96 5.06 -26.22 -16.67
N GLY A 97 5.89 -26.57 -15.68
CA GLY A 97 6.90 -27.58 -15.82
C GLY A 97 7.82 -27.29 -16.99
N ASN A 98 7.93 -28.26 -17.92
CA ASN A 98 8.67 -28.13 -19.18
C ASN A 98 7.83 -27.59 -20.34
N LYS A 99 6.67 -27.03 -20.08
CA LYS A 99 5.75 -26.54 -21.13
C LYS A 99 5.67 -25.03 -21.10
N ILE A 100 5.66 -24.43 -22.29
CA ILE A 100 5.27 -23.03 -22.50
C ILE A 100 3.76 -23.02 -22.68
N VAL A 101 3.09 -22.17 -21.91
CA VAL A 101 1.62 -22.01 -21.95
C VAL A 101 1.29 -20.62 -22.42
N THR A 102 0.40 -20.52 -23.41
CA THR A 102 -0.16 -19.27 -23.92
C THR A 102 -1.68 -19.37 -23.96
N PHE A 103 -2.35 -18.21 -23.98
CA PHE A 103 -3.80 -18.13 -24.14
C PHE A 103 -4.12 -17.33 -25.40
N GLY A 104 -5.00 -17.86 -26.24
CA GLY A 104 -5.42 -17.23 -27.46
C GLY A 104 -6.94 -17.06 -27.56
N LYS A 105 -7.37 -16.04 -28.29
CA LYS A 105 -8.77 -15.84 -28.68
C LYS A 105 -9.02 -16.48 -30.04
N GLN A 106 -10.09 -17.25 -30.13
CA GLN A 106 -10.62 -17.76 -31.38
C GLN A 106 -11.92 -16.98 -31.73
N TYR A 107 -11.95 -16.35 -32.87
CA TYR A 107 -13.14 -15.62 -33.36
C TYR A 107 -13.94 -16.55 -34.26
N GLY A 108 -15.06 -17.10 -33.76
CA GLY A 108 -16.04 -17.86 -34.54
C GLY A 108 -17.25 -16.99 -34.95
N ARG A 109 -18.14 -17.54 -35.79
CA ARG A 109 -19.39 -16.87 -36.21
C ARG A 109 -20.21 -16.47 -34.96
N GLY A 110 -20.09 -15.21 -34.53
CA GLY A 110 -20.86 -14.63 -33.43
C GLY A 110 -20.43 -14.99 -32.00
N LYS A 111 -19.33 -15.74 -31.81
CA LYS A 111 -18.86 -16.13 -30.47
C LYS A 111 -17.34 -16.11 -30.39
N THR A 112 -16.82 -15.44 -29.38
CA THR A 112 -15.41 -15.52 -29.03
C THR A 112 -15.21 -16.69 -28.07
N THR A 113 -14.27 -17.56 -28.38
CA THR A 113 -13.82 -18.63 -27.48
C THR A 113 -12.35 -18.42 -27.11
N TYR A 114 -11.93 -19.00 -26.01
CA TYR A 114 -10.55 -18.93 -25.56
C TYR A 114 -9.98 -20.34 -25.47
N GLU A 115 -8.72 -20.46 -25.87
CA GLU A 115 -7.98 -21.71 -25.77
C GLU A 115 -6.68 -21.48 -25.02
N MET A 116 -6.32 -22.47 -24.18
CA MET A 116 -5.01 -22.59 -23.61
C MET A 116 -4.15 -23.47 -24.51
N TYR A 117 -3.07 -22.94 -25.04
CA TYR A 117 -2.10 -23.65 -25.86
C TYR A 117 -0.90 -24.00 -25.02
N MET A 118 -0.45 -25.25 -25.12
CA MET A 118 0.70 -25.77 -24.39
C MET A 118 1.70 -26.34 -25.40
N TRP A 119 2.91 -25.79 -25.40
CA TRP A 119 4.03 -26.35 -26.14
C TRP A 119 4.95 -27.14 -25.20
N ASP A 120 5.03 -28.45 -25.42
CA ASP A 120 5.96 -29.31 -24.70
C ASP A 120 7.35 -29.19 -25.29
N LEU A 121 8.32 -28.74 -24.50
CA LEU A 121 9.70 -28.49 -24.93
C LEU A 121 10.45 -29.81 -25.24
N ALA A 122 10.15 -30.89 -24.53
CA ALA A 122 10.82 -32.19 -24.76
C ALA A 122 10.21 -32.90 -25.96
N ALA A 123 8.88 -32.96 -25.99
CA ALA A 123 8.17 -33.65 -27.08
C ALA A 123 8.09 -32.85 -28.39
N LYS A 124 8.43 -31.56 -28.35
CA LYS A 124 8.34 -30.59 -29.48
C LYS A 124 6.97 -30.62 -30.17
N ARG A 125 5.91 -30.71 -29.39
CA ARG A 125 4.53 -30.73 -29.89
C ARG A 125 3.64 -29.80 -29.11
N GLN A 126 2.63 -29.30 -29.79
CA GLN A 126 1.60 -28.43 -29.22
C GLN A 126 0.34 -29.25 -28.92
N THR A 127 -0.30 -28.89 -27.82
CA THR A 127 -1.66 -29.29 -27.47
C THR A 127 -2.48 -28.05 -27.17
N SER A 128 -3.81 -28.12 -27.30
CA SER A 128 -4.70 -27.04 -26.90
C SER A 128 -5.85 -27.58 -26.06
N ARG A 129 -6.43 -26.70 -25.27
CA ARG A 129 -7.58 -26.97 -24.43
C ARG A 129 -8.53 -25.78 -24.46
N LEU A 130 -9.80 -26.03 -24.83
CA LEU A 130 -10.84 -25.02 -24.78
C LEU A 130 -11.13 -24.61 -23.33
N ILE A 131 -11.23 -23.31 -23.08
CA ILE A 131 -11.57 -22.73 -21.78
C ILE A 131 -13.08 -22.53 -21.75
N ALA A 132 -13.77 -23.29 -20.91
CA ALA A 132 -15.23 -23.29 -20.82
C ALA A 132 -15.79 -22.42 -19.67
N ASP A 133 -14.95 -21.95 -18.75
CA ASP A 133 -15.43 -21.13 -17.62
C ASP A 133 -15.77 -19.70 -18.12
N PRO A 134 -17.05 -19.28 -18.05
CA PRO A 134 -17.46 -17.93 -18.47
C PRO A 134 -16.81 -16.84 -17.63
N ASN A 135 -16.41 -17.10 -16.38
CA ASN A 135 -15.73 -16.14 -15.52
C ASN A 135 -14.28 -15.90 -15.96
N PHE A 136 -13.66 -16.82 -16.68
CA PHE A 136 -12.33 -16.62 -17.25
C PHE A 136 -12.29 -15.38 -18.14
N PHE A 137 -13.33 -15.15 -18.93
CA PHE A 137 -13.46 -14.00 -19.83
C PHE A 137 -13.48 -12.65 -19.09
N SER A 138 -13.93 -12.66 -17.85
CA SER A 138 -13.98 -11.45 -17.02
C SER A 138 -12.62 -11.08 -16.39
N VAL A 139 -11.68 -12.03 -16.33
CA VAL A 139 -10.36 -11.83 -15.69
C VAL A 139 -9.20 -11.83 -16.69
N PHE A 140 -9.39 -12.35 -17.91
CA PHE A 140 -8.33 -12.49 -18.87
C PHE A 140 -8.36 -11.40 -19.96
N SER A 141 -7.21 -10.81 -20.25
CA SER A 141 -6.93 -9.97 -21.41
C SER A 141 -5.48 -10.18 -21.87
N GLU A 142 -5.17 -9.74 -23.07
CA GLU A 142 -3.82 -9.88 -23.65
C GLU A 142 -2.76 -9.04 -22.92
N GLU A 143 -3.20 -8.07 -22.10
CA GLU A 143 -2.34 -7.17 -21.32
C GLU A 143 -2.03 -7.68 -19.92
N ASN A 144 -2.50 -8.87 -19.55
CA ASN A 144 -2.33 -9.43 -18.23
C ASN A 144 -0.97 -10.09 -18.05
N THR A 145 -0.51 -10.14 -16.81
CA THR A 145 0.63 -10.96 -16.40
C THR A 145 0.15 -12.27 -15.82
N LEU A 146 0.89 -13.36 -16.08
CA LEU A 146 0.54 -14.72 -15.66
C LEU A 146 1.67 -15.33 -14.84
N PHE A 147 1.29 -16.12 -13.84
CA PHE A 147 2.20 -17.00 -13.13
C PHE A 147 1.51 -18.34 -12.81
N PHE A 148 2.18 -19.45 -13.14
CA PHE A 148 1.72 -20.79 -12.81
C PHE A 148 2.37 -21.28 -11.53
N ASP A 149 1.59 -21.38 -10.46
CA ASP A 149 2.01 -21.96 -9.19
C ASP A 149 1.62 -23.45 -9.15
N GLU A 150 2.50 -24.28 -9.70
CA GLU A 150 2.31 -25.72 -9.76
C GLU A 150 2.18 -26.34 -8.38
N LYS A 151 2.92 -25.82 -7.41
CA LYS A 151 2.94 -26.34 -6.03
C LYS A 151 1.58 -26.19 -5.34
N ARG A 152 0.86 -25.10 -5.63
CA ARG A 152 -0.49 -24.85 -5.09
C ARG A 152 -1.60 -25.26 -6.05
N GLY A 153 -1.27 -25.66 -7.27
CA GLY A 153 -2.26 -25.95 -8.31
C GLY A 153 -3.05 -24.72 -8.74
N LEU A 154 -2.43 -23.54 -8.75
CA LEU A 154 -3.06 -22.26 -9.08
C LEU A 154 -2.41 -21.57 -10.29
N VAL A 155 -3.19 -20.74 -10.95
CA VAL A 155 -2.72 -19.75 -11.93
C VAL A 155 -3.09 -18.38 -11.40
N PHE A 156 -2.12 -17.51 -11.22
CA PHE A 156 -2.35 -16.10 -10.91
C PHE A 156 -2.41 -15.28 -12.18
N ILE A 157 -3.41 -14.41 -12.28
CA ILE A 157 -3.57 -13.44 -13.36
C ILE A 157 -3.64 -12.05 -12.76
N GLY A 158 -2.62 -11.23 -13.03
CA GLY A 158 -2.60 -9.82 -12.65
C GLY A 158 -3.11 -8.96 -13.80
N ARG A 159 -4.19 -8.18 -13.60
CA ARG A 159 -4.72 -7.24 -14.59
C ARG A 159 -4.26 -5.82 -14.29
N ASN A 160 -3.65 -5.22 -15.30
CA ASN A 160 -3.18 -3.85 -15.27
C ASN A 160 -4.26 -2.90 -15.84
N VAL A 161 -5.28 -2.64 -15.05
CA VAL A 161 -6.39 -1.73 -15.35
C VAL A 161 -6.38 -0.56 -14.37
N SER A 162 -7.26 0.42 -14.55
CA SER A 162 -7.34 1.60 -13.66
C SER A 162 -7.48 1.25 -12.17
N ILE A 163 -8.15 0.14 -11.86
CA ILE A 163 -8.16 -0.49 -10.54
C ILE A 163 -7.55 -1.88 -10.72
N PRO A 164 -6.25 -2.08 -10.41
CA PRO A 164 -5.59 -3.36 -10.59
C PRO A 164 -6.31 -4.48 -9.86
N ASP A 165 -6.46 -5.61 -10.51
CA ASP A 165 -7.01 -6.80 -9.86
C ASP A 165 -6.16 -8.05 -10.08
N LEU A 166 -6.21 -8.94 -9.10
CA LEU A 166 -5.56 -10.24 -9.09
C LEU A 166 -6.61 -11.33 -9.05
N ALA A 167 -6.54 -12.26 -9.96
CA ALA A 167 -7.35 -13.46 -9.97
C ALA A 167 -6.49 -14.70 -9.71
N ALA A 168 -6.99 -15.61 -8.89
CA ALA A 168 -6.46 -16.95 -8.72
C ALA A 168 -7.41 -17.95 -9.37
N LEU A 169 -6.89 -18.79 -10.27
CA LEU A 169 -7.62 -19.82 -10.97
C LEU A 169 -7.05 -21.19 -10.59
N ARG A 170 -7.90 -22.19 -10.53
CA ARG A 170 -7.46 -23.56 -10.34
C ARG A 170 -6.80 -24.08 -11.62
N LEU A 171 -5.59 -24.63 -11.48
CA LEU A 171 -4.81 -25.10 -12.63
C LEU A 171 -5.47 -26.29 -13.37
N SER A 172 -6.21 -27.14 -12.64
CA SER A 172 -6.80 -28.37 -13.22
C SER A 172 -7.93 -28.09 -14.20
N ASP A 173 -8.73 -27.04 -13.98
CA ASP A 173 -9.92 -26.73 -14.78
C ASP A 173 -10.04 -25.25 -15.22
N LEU A 174 -9.11 -24.40 -14.79
CA LEU A 174 -9.05 -22.96 -15.04
C LEU A 174 -10.28 -22.18 -14.52
N LYS A 175 -10.99 -22.74 -13.55
CA LYS A 175 -12.06 -22.01 -12.88
C LYS A 175 -11.50 -20.94 -11.99
N VAL A 176 -12.13 -19.77 -12.04
CA VAL A 176 -11.81 -18.66 -11.13
C VAL A 176 -12.19 -19.06 -9.72
N VAL A 177 -11.17 -19.25 -8.87
CA VAL A 177 -11.34 -19.55 -7.44
C VAL A 177 -11.63 -18.27 -6.68
N LYS A 178 -10.87 -17.20 -7.01
CA LYS A 178 -10.98 -15.92 -6.33
C LYS A 178 -10.52 -14.78 -7.24
N ARG A 179 -11.10 -13.61 -7.03
CA ARG A 179 -10.68 -12.35 -7.68
C ARG A 179 -10.76 -11.22 -6.67
N VAL A 180 -9.72 -10.42 -6.59
CA VAL A 180 -9.63 -9.28 -5.66
C VAL A 180 -9.12 -8.07 -6.41
N SER A 181 -9.81 -6.94 -6.25
CA SER A 181 -9.38 -5.64 -6.79
C SER A 181 -8.66 -4.85 -5.71
N TYR A 182 -7.56 -4.21 -6.06
CA TYR A 182 -6.76 -3.42 -5.14
C TYR A 182 -6.75 -1.97 -5.58
N GLN A 183 -7.02 -1.05 -4.66
CA GLN A 183 -6.73 0.36 -4.95
C GLN A 183 -5.22 0.52 -5.06
N GLY A 184 -4.76 0.96 -6.23
CA GLY A 184 -3.35 1.25 -6.45
C GLY A 184 -2.89 2.45 -5.61
N PRO A 185 -1.59 2.58 -5.29
CA PRO A 185 -1.05 3.81 -4.73
C PRO A 185 -1.34 4.97 -5.69
N LYS A 186 -1.73 6.15 -5.15
CA LYS A 186 -1.98 7.36 -5.98
C LYS A 186 -0.76 7.64 -6.86
N GLY A 187 -0.97 7.74 -8.17
CA GLY A 187 0.11 7.92 -9.14
C GLY A 187 0.78 6.62 -9.60
N SER A 188 0.11 5.48 -9.45
CA SER A 188 0.63 4.19 -9.94
C SER A 188 0.89 4.22 -11.44
N ALA A 189 2.05 3.74 -11.84
CA ALA A 189 2.37 3.48 -13.24
C ALA A 189 1.35 2.50 -13.85
N PRO A 190 1.03 2.61 -15.13
CA PRO A 190 -0.01 1.81 -15.77
C PRO A 190 0.28 0.30 -15.79
N THR A 191 1.43 -0.13 -15.35
CA THR A 191 1.85 -1.54 -15.39
C THR A 191 2.40 -2.01 -14.06
N HIS A 192 1.81 -3.06 -13.50
CA HIS A 192 2.28 -3.72 -12.28
C HIS A 192 2.83 -5.11 -12.65
N PRO A 193 4.12 -5.38 -12.48
CA PRO A 193 4.64 -6.73 -12.57
C PRO A 193 3.92 -7.66 -11.59
N LEU A 194 3.73 -8.90 -11.97
CA LEU A 194 3.28 -9.97 -11.11
C LEU A 194 4.48 -10.84 -10.75
N ILE A 195 4.90 -10.79 -9.51
CA ILE A 195 6.03 -11.57 -9.00
C ILE A 195 5.49 -12.55 -7.97
N VAL A 196 5.88 -13.82 -8.07
CA VAL A 196 5.55 -14.83 -7.07
C VAL A 196 6.85 -15.39 -6.52
N ASP A 197 7.03 -15.25 -5.22
CA ASP A 197 8.21 -15.73 -4.51
C ASP A 197 7.81 -16.41 -3.20
N GLY A 198 8.02 -17.73 -3.14
CA GLY A 198 7.64 -18.54 -1.99
C GLY A 198 6.13 -18.55 -1.72
N SER A 199 5.73 -18.04 -0.58
CA SER A 199 4.31 -17.91 -0.17
C SER A 199 3.69 -16.56 -0.54
N ASP A 200 4.43 -15.69 -1.18
CA ASP A 200 4.01 -14.32 -1.44
C ASP A 200 3.78 -14.07 -2.93
N VAL A 201 2.72 -13.32 -3.21
CA VAL A 201 2.44 -12.71 -4.51
C VAL A 201 2.63 -11.20 -4.36
N PHE A 202 3.48 -10.62 -5.21
CA PHE A 202 3.68 -9.17 -5.27
C PHE A 202 2.94 -8.63 -6.49
N PHE A 203 1.97 -7.79 -6.24
CA PHE A 203 1.16 -7.16 -7.29
C PHE A 203 0.59 -5.83 -6.83
N ALA A 204 0.55 -4.84 -7.71
CA ALA A 204 -0.01 -3.51 -7.43
C ALA A 204 0.55 -2.84 -6.15
N GLY A 205 1.85 -2.98 -5.91
CA GLY A 205 2.51 -2.43 -4.73
C GLY A 205 2.22 -3.18 -3.43
N ARG A 206 1.74 -4.41 -3.49
CA ARG A 206 1.37 -5.21 -2.31
C ARG A 206 2.09 -6.54 -2.25
N ARG A 207 2.31 -7.03 -1.03
CA ARG A 207 2.65 -8.43 -0.73
C ARG A 207 1.40 -9.12 -0.23
N ILE A 208 1.00 -10.16 -0.93
CA ILE A 208 -0.28 -10.86 -0.80
C ILE A 208 0.00 -12.32 -0.52
N ASP A 209 -0.78 -12.97 0.32
CA ASP A 209 -0.66 -14.40 0.57
C ASP A 209 -1.08 -15.22 -0.67
N ALA A 210 -0.19 -16.08 -1.16
CA ALA A 210 -0.46 -16.88 -2.36
C ALA A 210 -1.53 -17.98 -2.14
N GLY A 211 -1.77 -18.39 -0.90
CA GLY A 211 -2.83 -19.33 -0.54
C GLY A 211 -4.19 -18.65 -0.33
N ASN A 212 -4.18 -17.36 -0.02
CA ASN A 212 -5.39 -16.57 0.21
C ASN A 212 -5.21 -15.12 -0.27
N ILE A 213 -5.56 -14.84 -1.50
CA ILE A 213 -5.35 -13.51 -2.11
C ILE A 213 -6.19 -12.37 -1.51
N ASP A 214 -7.09 -12.62 -0.58
CA ASP A 214 -7.71 -11.56 0.23
C ASP A 214 -6.77 -11.03 1.33
N MET A 215 -5.77 -11.82 1.70
CA MET A 215 -4.85 -11.49 2.78
C MET A 215 -3.67 -10.69 2.25
N VAL A 216 -3.68 -9.39 2.52
CA VAL A 216 -2.56 -8.50 2.22
C VAL A 216 -1.66 -8.45 3.44
N HIS A 217 -0.41 -8.87 3.28
CA HIS A 217 0.59 -8.82 4.35
C HIS A 217 1.19 -7.43 4.48
N ASP A 218 1.51 -6.80 3.33
CA ASP A 218 2.25 -5.54 3.27
C ASP A 218 1.86 -4.71 2.05
N CYS A 219 2.15 -3.41 2.12
CA CYS A 219 1.94 -2.47 1.02
C CYS A 219 3.14 -1.54 0.91
N TYR A 220 3.59 -1.30 -0.31
CA TYR A 220 4.75 -0.48 -0.63
C TYR A 220 4.33 0.77 -1.40
N ASN A 221 5.07 1.85 -1.27
CA ASN A 221 4.79 3.07 -2.02
C ASN A 221 5.33 2.95 -3.45
N GLY A 222 4.49 2.52 -4.36
CA GLY A 222 4.76 2.33 -5.77
C GLY A 222 4.66 0.87 -6.23
N PRO A 223 4.73 0.62 -7.55
CA PRO A 223 4.74 -0.72 -8.10
C PRO A 223 5.99 -1.48 -7.66
N VAL A 224 5.84 -2.75 -7.29
CA VAL A 224 6.98 -3.63 -7.02
C VAL A 224 7.60 -4.03 -8.37
N LEU A 225 8.87 -3.76 -8.52
CA LEU A 225 9.63 -4.02 -9.75
C LEU A 225 10.48 -5.28 -9.65
N ASP A 226 10.98 -5.55 -8.45
CA ASP A 226 11.79 -6.74 -8.17
C ASP A 226 11.72 -7.14 -6.69
N VAL A 227 12.01 -8.40 -6.42
CA VAL A 227 12.07 -8.97 -5.05
C VAL A 227 13.28 -9.87 -4.95
N GLN A 228 14.17 -9.56 -4.01
CA GLN A 228 15.37 -10.35 -3.77
C GLN A 228 15.60 -10.56 -2.27
N GLY A 229 15.43 -11.79 -1.82
CA GLY A 229 15.61 -12.19 -0.41
C GLY A 229 14.72 -11.39 0.54
N ALA A 230 15.33 -10.58 1.40
CA ALA A 230 14.63 -9.73 2.38
C ALA A 230 14.21 -8.36 1.82
N TYR A 231 14.45 -8.07 0.55
CA TYR A 231 14.21 -6.73 0.00
C TYR A 231 13.17 -6.75 -1.13
N VAL A 232 12.42 -5.65 -1.19
CA VAL A 232 11.43 -5.35 -2.23
C VAL A 232 11.83 -4.02 -2.88
N VAL A 233 12.02 -4.04 -4.20
CA VAL A 233 12.37 -2.85 -4.96
C VAL A 233 11.12 -2.29 -5.63
N THR A 234 10.83 -1.02 -5.38
CA THR A 234 9.77 -0.27 -6.06
C THR A 234 10.38 0.71 -7.06
N ASN A 235 9.54 1.47 -7.73
CA ASN A 235 9.99 2.50 -8.66
C ASN A 235 10.67 3.72 -8.01
N LYS A 236 10.69 3.82 -6.68
CA LYS A 236 11.25 4.97 -5.94
C LYS A 236 12.16 4.58 -4.79
N ALA A 237 12.02 3.38 -4.24
CA ALA A 237 12.70 2.98 -3.02
C ALA A 237 12.88 1.47 -2.91
N VAL A 238 13.74 1.07 -1.98
CA VAL A 238 13.91 -0.31 -1.52
C VAL A 238 13.31 -0.43 -0.13
N TYR A 239 12.58 -1.49 0.10
CA TYR A 239 11.91 -1.79 1.38
C TYR A 239 12.37 -3.13 1.94
N ASP A 240 12.36 -3.25 3.25
CA ASP A 240 12.42 -4.56 3.90
C ASP A 240 11.10 -5.30 3.66
N ARG A 241 11.21 -6.55 3.20
CA ARG A 241 10.07 -7.38 2.78
C ARG A 241 9.10 -7.68 3.91
N TYR A 242 9.60 -7.85 5.12
CA TYR A 242 8.81 -8.38 6.24
C TYR A 242 8.28 -7.30 7.17
N THR A 243 8.96 -6.16 7.23
CA THR A 243 8.57 -5.02 8.07
C THR A 243 7.95 -3.88 7.28
N SER A 244 8.11 -3.86 5.95
CA SER A 244 7.76 -2.76 5.04
C SER A 244 8.49 -1.45 5.34
N ALA A 245 9.58 -1.53 6.12
CA ALA A 245 10.43 -0.40 6.37
C ALA A 245 11.15 0.02 5.08
N LYS A 246 11.16 1.33 4.78
CA LYS A 246 11.99 1.84 3.70
C LYS A 246 13.46 1.73 4.11
N VAL A 247 14.22 0.94 3.35
CA VAL A 247 15.65 0.73 3.55
C VAL A 247 16.47 1.80 2.86
N SER A 248 16.03 2.22 1.68
CA SER A 248 16.74 3.18 0.86
C SER A 248 15.83 3.86 -0.15
N THR A 249 16.11 5.10 -0.47
CA THR A 249 15.52 5.81 -1.61
C THR A 249 16.37 5.60 -2.86
N LEU A 250 15.75 5.34 -4.00
CA LEU A 250 16.50 5.23 -5.27
C LEU A 250 17.08 6.58 -5.68
N PRO A 251 18.24 6.62 -6.34
CA PRO A 251 18.87 7.87 -6.76
C PRO A 251 18.02 8.66 -7.78
N PHE A 252 17.10 7.99 -8.45
CA PHE A 252 16.10 8.57 -9.34
C PHE A 252 14.91 7.61 -9.47
N PRO A 253 13.69 8.12 -9.74
CA PRO A 253 12.55 7.27 -10.06
C PRO A 253 12.82 6.47 -11.34
N THR A 254 12.40 5.21 -11.34
CA THR A 254 12.59 4.33 -12.49
C THR A 254 11.41 3.38 -12.64
N ASN A 255 11.19 2.95 -13.88
CA ASN A 255 10.28 1.85 -14.18
C ASN A 255 11.03 0.53 -14.40
N TYR A 256 12.35 0.52 -14.30
CA TYR A 256 13.22 -0.63 -14.55
C TYR A 256 14.25 -0.73 -13.43
N ALA A 257 14.02 -1.66 -12.52
CA ALA A 257 14.93 -1.99 -11.43
C ALA A 257 15.07 -3.51 -11.31
N LEU A 258 16.31 -3.95 -11.05
CA LEU A 258 16.63 -5.33 -10.66
C LEU A 258 17.59 -5.28 -9.48
N MET A 259 17.58 -6.31 -8.66
CA MET A 259 18.54 -6.50 -7.57
C MET A 259 19.19 -7.88 -7.70
N ASP A 260 20.50 -7.94 -7.60
CA ASP A 260 21.21 -9.22 -7.59
C ASP A 260 21.27 -9.85 -6.19
N ALA A 261 21.71 -11.11 -6.11
CA ALA A 261 21.84 -11.82 -4.84
C ALA A 261 22.88 -11.19 -3.88
N LYS A 262 23.69 -10.25 -4.33
CA LYS A 262 24.61 -9.46 -3.52
C LYS A 262 24.05 -8.10 -3.14
N TYR A 263 22.77 -7.88 -3.43
CA TYR A 263 22.04 -6.65 -3.17
C TYR A 263 22.59 -5.42 -3.92
N ASN A 264 23.19 -5.60 -5.09
CA ASN A 264 23.42 -4.49 -6.00
C ASN A 264 22.16 -4.18 -6.78
N LEU A 265 21.82 -2.90 -6.87
CA LEU A 265 20.72 -2.38 -7.66
C LEU A 265 21.20 -2.07 -9.09
N TYR A 266 20.42 -2.49 -10.06
CA TYR A 266 20.58 -2.15 -11.46
C TYR A 266 19.36 -1.36 -11.89
N LEU A 267 19.56 -0.13 -12.32
CA LEU A 267 18.51 0.84 -12.61
C LEU A 267 18.68 1.40 -14.02
N ILE A 268 17.56 1.70 -14.67
CA ILE A 268 17.56 2.47 -15.93
C ILE A 268 16.81 3.76 -15.67
N LYS A 269 17.46 4.90 -15.90
CA LYS A 269 16.81 6.20 -15.80
C LYS A 269 15.93 6.45 -17.01
N GLU A 270 14.72 6.93 -16.77
CA GLU A 270 13.77 7.23 -17.84
C GLU A 270 14.37 8.22 -18.85
N GLY A 271 14.20 7.93 -20.15
CA GLY A 271 14.80 8.72 -21.24
C GLY A 271 16.28 8.42 -21.52
N GLU A 272 16.93 7.56 -20.75
CA GLU A 272 18.32 7.16 -20.96
C GLU A 272 18.46 5.69 -21.38
N ASN A 273 19.43 5.41 -22.26
CA ASN A 273 19.76 4.05 -22.71
C ASN A 273 20.98 3.50 -21.96
N ARG A 274 20.99 3.67 -20.62
CA ARG A 274 22.09 3.23 -19.76
C ARG A 274 21.58 2.45 -18.57
N ILE A 275 22.32 1.40 -18.20
CA ILE A 275 22.14 0.68 -16.95
C ILE A 275 23.12 1.28 -15.93
N TYR A 276 22.58 1.65 -14.79
CA TYR A 276 23.36 2.13 -13.64
C TYR A 276 23.39 1.02 -12.59
N LYS A 277 24.57 0.79 -12.03
CA LYS A 277 24.78 -0.16 -10.92
C LYS A 277 25.07 0.63 -9.65
N TYR A 278 24.32 0.35 -8.61
CA TYR A 278 24.50 0.94 -7.29
C TYR A 278 24.56 -0.16 -6.23
N PRO A 279 25.43 -0.08 -5.22
CA PRO A 279 25.24 -0.84 -4.00
C PRO A 279 23.93 -0.41 -3.34
N LEU A 280 23.32 -1.27 -2.55
CA LEU A 280 22.15 -0.86 -1.75
C LEU A 280 22.58 0.25 -0.78
N PRO A 281 22.12 1.50 -0.98
CA PRO A 281 22.50 2.59 -0.11
C PRO A 281 21.79 2.47 1.24
N ALA A 282 22.43 2.86 2.33
CA ALA A 282 21.79 3.00 3.62
C ALA A 282 20.73 4.12 3.56
N ASP A 283 19.57 3.91 4.20
CA ASP A 283 18.58 4.97 4.38
C ASP A 283 19.04 5.90 5.50
N GLU A 284 19.27 7.16 5.18
CA GLU A 284 19.64 8.18 6.15
C GLU A 284 18.38 8.85 6.69
N SER A 285 17.90 8.42 7.85
CA SER A 285 16.88 9.14 8.58
C SER A 285 17.45 10.44 9.14
N TYR A 286 16.90 11.55 8.68
CA TYR A 286 17.33 12.88 9.10
C TYR A 286 16.35 13.48 10.11
N TYR A 287 16.81 13.72 11.33
CA TYR A 287 16.04 14.29 12.42
C TYR A 287 16.82 15.39 13.14
N VAL A 288 16.43 16.64 12.92
CA VAL A 288 16.98 17.79 13.65
C VAL A 288 15.94 18.32 14.62
N ARG A 289 16.36 18.61 15.83
CA ARG A 289 15.49 19.09 16.90
C ARG A 289 16.03 20.33 17.61
N SER A 290 15.11 21.06 18.22
CA SER A 290 15.35 21.96 19.34
C SER A 290 14.36 21.64 20.46
N PRO A 291 14.45 22.27 21.65
CA PRO A 291 13.48 22.03 22.72
C PRO A 291 12.03 22.29 22.35
N ASN A 292 11.79 23.08 21.31
CA ASN A 292 10.44 23.51 20.90
C ASN A 292 10.05 23.06 19.50
N TYR A 293 10.94 22.48 18.70
CA TYR A 293 10.58 21.94 17.40
C TYR A 293 11.45 20.75 17.00
N ALA A 294 10.91 19.94 16.11
CA ALA A 294 11.65 18.92 15.39
C ALA A 294 11.39 19.09 13.88
N PHE A 295 12.41 18.80 13.11
CA PHE A 295 12.37 18.76 11.66
C PHE A 295 12.57 17.33 11.21
N THR A 296 11.77 16.84 10.27
CA THR A 296 11.92 15.51 9.69
C THR A 296 11.95 15.62 8.16
N ASN A 297 12.56 14.63 7.52
CA ASN A 297 12.56 14.53 6.05
C ASN A 297 11.41 13.68 5.52
N VAL A 298 10.50 13.24 6.39
CA VAL A 298 9.39 12.37 6.02
C VAL A 298 8.03 13.02 6.28
N PRO A 299 7.04 12.81 5.41
CA PRO A 299 5.67 13.28 5.63
C PRO A 299 5.05 12.63 6.88
N ILE A 300 4.36 13.42 7.67
CA ILE A 300 3.64 12.95 8.86
C ILE A 300 2.17 12.76 8.52
N SER A 301 1.64 11.58 8.87
CA SER A 301 0.25 11.21 8.60
C SER A 301 -0.64 11.27 9.83
N HIS A 302 -0.10 11.14 11.03
CA HIS A 302 -0.88 11.21 12.27
C HIS A 302 -0.03 11.59 13.48
N LEU A 303 -0.67 12.24 14.47
CA LEU A 303 -0.08 12.65 15.74
C LEU A 303 -0.97 12.20 16.92
N ALA A 304 -0.35 11.68 17.98
CA ALA A 304 -1.02 11.47 19.25
C ALA A 304 -0.08 11.78 20.43
N TYR A 305 -0.56 12.56 21.38
CA TYR A 305 0.18 12.87 22.59
C TYR A 305 -0.37 12.10 23.80
N ASP A 306 0.48 11.35 24.45
CA ASP A 306 0.17 10.69 25.72
C ASP A 306 0.79 11.47 26.89
N GLN A 307 -0.02 12.26 27.54
CA GLN A 307 0.38 13.04 28.71
C GLN A 307 0.87 12.14 29.86
N SER A 308 0.38 10.91 29.98
CA SER A 308 0.74 10.02 31.10
C SER A 308 2.19 9.53 31.01
N THR A 309 2.70 9.35 29.80
CA THR A 309 4.09 8.95 29.53
C THR A 309 4.98 10.13 29.14
N GLY A 310 4.38 11.27 28.76
CA GLY A 310 5.08 12.42 28.19
C GLY A 310 5.61 12.16 26.77
N TRP A 311 5.01 11.22 26.04
CA TRP A 311 5.46 10.87 24.71
C TRP A 311 4.50 11.35 23.62
N LEU A 312 5.10 11.87 22.56
CA LEU A 312 4.42 12.21 21.32
C LEU A 312 4.70 11.09 20.31
N TYR A 313 3.62 10.45 19.83
CA TYR A 313 3.64 9.44 18.78
C TYR A 313 3.38 10.11 17.44
N VAL A 314 4.27 9.87 16.49
CA VAL A 314 4.26 10.52 15.17
C VAL A 314 4.34 9.44 14.11
N LEU A 315 3.32 9.32 13.28
CA LEU A 315 3.28 8.35 12.20
C LEU A 315 3.68 8.97 10.86
N SER A 316 4.49 8.24 10.11
CA SER A 316 4.65 8.42 8.66
C SER A 316 4.10 7.18 7.95
N ALA A 317 2.96 7.33 7.28
CA ALA A 317 2.36 6.23 6.53
C ALA A 317 3.17 5.88 5.29
N GLU A 318 3.73 6.88 4.62
CA GLU A 318 4.54 6.72 3.41
C GLU A 318 5.81 5.92 3.67
N ASP A 319 6.50 6.19 4.79
CA ASP A 319 7.74 5.53 5.15
C ASP A 319 7.56 4.35 6.12
N SER A 320 6.31 4.02 6.47
CA SER A 320 5.98 2.94 7.42
C SER A 320 6.69 3.09 8.77
N LYS A 321 6.77 4.33 9.30
CA LYS A 321 7.49 4.68 10.52
C LYS A 321 6.57 5.17 11.63
N LEU A 322 6.93 4.84 12.86
CA LEU A 322 6.42 5.42 14.09
C LEU A 322 7.59 6.01 14.87
N PHE A 323 7.61 7.33 14.99
CA PHE A 323 8.55 8.01 15.86
C PHE A 323 7.93 8.20 17.24
N VAL A 324 8.70 7.88 18.27
CA VAL A 324 8.36 8.15 19.67
C VAL A 324 9.26 9.28 20.14
N ILE A 325 8.65 10.43 20.40
CA ILE A 325 9.35 11.68 20.73
C ILE A 325 9.03 12.06 22.17
N ARG A 326 10.04 12.37 22.97
CA ARG A 326 9.83 12.89 24.31
C ARG A 326 9.35 14.34 24.22
N ALA A 327 8.16 14.60 24.74
CA ALA A 327 7.48 15.89 24.62
C ALA A 327 8.21 17.03 25.34
N SER A 328 8.94 16.74 26.43
CA SER A 328 9.64 17.78 27.22
C SER A 328 10.72 18.53 26.44
N ASP A 329 11.49 17.81 25.60
CA ASP A 329 12.66 18.34 24.88
C ASP A 329 12.68 18.01 23.38
N MET A 330 11.58 17.47 22.86
CA MET A 330 11.43 17.03 21.47
C MET A 330 12.49 16.02 21.01
N LYS A 331 13.07 15.26 21.96
CA LYS A 331 14.05 14.23 21.62
C LYS A 331 13.37 12.97 21.10
N MET A 332 13.78 12.49 19.94
CA MET A 332 13.39 11.18 19.45
C MET A 332 13.95 10.09 20.37
N VAL A 333 13.06 9.31 20.99
CA VAL A 333 13.41 8.23 21.90
C VAL A 333 13.54 6.92 21.15
N ARG A 334 12.65 6.70 20.17
CA ARG A 334 12.66 5.52 19.30
C ARG A 334 12.14 5.85 17.91
N GLU A 335 12.68 5.15 16.94
CA GLU A 335 12.11 4.94 15.62
C GLU A 335 11.71 3.47 15.51
N ILE A 336 10.48 3.21 15.09
CA ILE A 336 9.87 1.88 15.05
C ILE A 336 9.24 1.71 13.68
N HIS A 337 9.32 0.50 13.13
CA HIS A 337 8.63 0.08 11.93
C HIS A 337 7.45 -0.81 12.33
N PRO A 338 6.24 -0.26 12.53
CA PRO A 338 5.10 -1.03 13.05
C PRO A 338 4.51 -1.99 12.02
N GLY A 339 4.78 -1.76 10.76
CA GLY A 339 4.23 -2.43 9.59
C GLY A 339 3.78 -1.42 8.53
N PRO A 340 3.16 -1.88 7.43
CA PRO A 340 2.90 -1.07 6.25
C PRO A 340 1.81 -0.02 6.47
N GLN A 341 2.09 1.19 5.99
CA GLN A 341 1.17 2.33 5.99
C GLN A 341 0.43 2.54 7.32
N PRO A 342 1.14 2.88 8.41
CA PRO A 342 0.50 3.18 9.69
C PRO A 342 -0.30 4.49 9.56
N THR A 343 -1.61 4.44 9.78
CA THR A 343 -2.53 5.57 9.54
C THR A 343 -3.14 6.16 10.80
N ASP A 344 -3.24 5.39 11.86
CA ASP A 344 -3.80 5.87 13.11
C ASP A 344 -3.10 5.22 14.32
N VAL A 345 -3.00 5.96 15.41
CA VAL A 345 -2.45 5.48 16.68
C VAL A 345 -3.38 5.86 17.82
N LYS A 346 -3.72 4.87 18.65
CA LYS A 346 -4.53 5.06 19.87
C LYS A 346 -3.81 4.50 21.08
N ILE A 347 -3.96 5.19 22.20
CA ILE A 347 -3.41 4.77 23.50
C ILE A 347 -4.59 4.41 24.40
N ASP A 348 -4.62 3.18 24.90
CA ASP A 348 -5.60 2.72 25.85
C ASP A 348 -5.07 1.59 26.74
N GLY A 349 -5.40 1.62 28.03
CA GLY A 349 -5.01 0.58 28.97
C GLY A 349 -3.51 0.30 29.04
N GLY A 350 -2.66 1.32 28.90
CA GLY A 350 -1.20 1.19 28.90
C GLY A 350 -0.61 0.55 27.65
N LYS A 351 -1.37 0.50 26.57
CA LYS A 351 -0.96 -0.03 25.27
C LYS A 351 -1.11 1.01 24.17
N VAL A 352 -0.24 0.92 23.18
CA VAL A 352 -0.28 1.69 21.94
C VAL A 352 -0.75 0.76 20.83
N TYR A 353 -1.81 1.13 20.16
CA TYR A 353 -2.43 0.40 19.05
C TYR A 353 -2.19 1.18 17.77
N VAL A 354 -1.63 0.54 16.76
CA VAL A 354 -1.30 1.18 15.47
C VAL A 354 -2.08 0.51 14.35
N ALA A 355 -2.94 1.27 13.67
CA ALA A 355 -3.63 0.81 12.48
C ALA A 355 -2.66 0.69 11.31
N LEU A 356 -2.66 -0.45 10.62
CA LEU A 356 -1.81 -0.70 9.46
C LEU A 356 -2.69 -0.81 8.21
N SER A 357 -2.95 0.33 7.54
CA SER A 357 -3.87 0.36 6.40
C SER A 357 -3.34 -0.38 5.16
N GLY A 358 -2.06 -0.69 5.13
CA GLY A 358 -1.43 -1.52 4.11
C GLY A 358 -1.55 -3.02 4.35
N ALA A 359 -2.13 -3.46 5.48
CA ALA A 359 -2.28 -4.87 5.82
C ALA A 359 -3.57 -5.13 6.63
N THR A 360 -4.04 -6.37 6.65
CA THR A 360 -5.21 -6.79 7.45
C THR A 360 -4.78 -7.10 8.89
N LYS A 361 -4.09 -6.19 9.54
CA LYS A 361 -3.59 -6.35 10.91
C LYS A 361 -3.39 -5.01 11.61
N MET A 362 -3.27 -5.06 12.91
CA MET A 362 -2.94 -3.95 13.78
C MET A 362 -1.75 -4.34 14.65
N ALA A 363 -0.82 -3.43 14.89
CA ALA A 363 0.31 -3.66 15.80
C ALA A 363 0.01 -3.12 17.20
N ILE A 364 0.51 -3.81 18.23
CA ILE A 364 0.33 -3.43 19.63
C ILE A 364 1.68 -3.33 20.32
N TYR A 365 1.87 -2.25 21.08
CA TYR A 365 3.05 -2.00 21.88
C TYR A 365 2.66 -1.69 23.32
N ASP A 366 3.57 -1.94 24.26
CA ASP A 366 3.49 -1.45 25.64
C ASP A 366 3.78 0.07 25.65
N ALA A 367 2.89 0.87 26.23
CA ALA A 367 2.99 2.33 26.14
C ALA A 367 4.17 2.92 26.92
N LYS A 368 4.66 2.25 27.97
CA LYS A 368 5.80 2.72 28.77
C LYS A 368 7.14 2.36 28.16
N THR A 369 7.26 1.14 27.64
CA THR A 369 8.54 0.59 27.18
C THR A 369 8.69 0.58 25.67
N MET A 370 7.58 0.75 24.93
CA MET A 370 7.49 0.55 23.49
C MET A 370 7.97 -0.84 23.05
N ARG A 371 7.86 -1.82 23.94
CA ARG A 371 8.08 -3.22 23.59
C ARG A 371 6.93 -3.70 22.73
N PHE A 372 7.26 -4.34 21.61
CA PHE A 372 6.26 -4.97 20.76
C PHE A 372 5.57 -6.12 21.51
N LEU A 373 4.24 -6.10 21.55
CA LEU A 373 3.41 -7.09 22.22
C LEU A 373 2.80 -8.09 21.25
N GLY A 374 2.78 -7.77 19.95
CA GLY A 374 2.23 -8.64 18.92
C GLY A 374 1.38 -7.88 17.90
N THR A 375 0.80 -8.63 16.98
CA THR A 375 -0.19 -8.14 16.04
C THR A 375 -1.54 -8.82 16.26
N VAL A 376 -2.61 -8.12 15.90
CA VAL A 376 -3.96 -8.68 15.84
C VAL A 376 -4.38 -8.77 14.38
N PRO A 377 -4.68 -9.98 13.87
CA PRO A 377 -5.24 -10.14 12.53
C PRO A 377 -6.67 -9.60 12.50
N LEU A 378 -7.00 -8.86 11.46
CA LEU A 378 -8.28 -8.20 11.27
C LEU A 378 -8.98 -8.70 10.01
N ILE A 379 -10.32 -8.60 9.97
CA ILE A 379 -11.13 -9.00 8.80
C ILE A 379 -10.99 -8.03 7.62
N ALA A 380 -10.38 -6.85 7.85
CA ALA A 380 -10.10 -5.85 6.82
C ALA A 380 -8.89 -5.00 7.23
N ALA A 381 -8.29 -4.29 6.28
CA ALA A 381 -7.21 -3.35 6.54
C ALA A 381 -7.76 -2.11 7.28
N PRO A 382 -7.26 -1.78 8.50
CA PRO A 382 -7.79 -0.69 9.29
C PRO A 382 -7.26 0.66 8.83
N ARG A 383 -8.12 1.69 8.74
CA ARG A 383 -7.71 3.07 8.47
C ARG A 383 -7.72 3.93 9.74
N THR A 384 -8.82 3.93 10.47
CA THR A 384 -8.94 4.63 11.76
C THR A 384 -9.37 3.66 12.86
N LEU A 385 -9.01 3.96 14.10
CA LEU A 385 -9.27 3.15 15.28
C LEU A 385 -10.08 3.93 16.31
N ALA A 386 -10.97 3.22 17.03
CA ALA A 386 -11.52 3.65 18.31
C ALA A 386 -11.51 2.47 19.27
N ILE A 387 -11.18 2.70 20.54
CA ILE A 387 -10.98 1.63 21.53
C ILE A 387 -11.81 1.89 22.77
N GLY A 388 -12.56 0.89 23.21
CA GLY A 388 -13.30 0.95 24.43
C GLY A 388 -14.35 -0.15 24.58
N GLY A 389 -14.91 -0.31 25.77
CA GLY A 389 -15.88 -1.35 26.07
C GLY A 389 -15.39 -2.78 25.80
N GLY A 390 -14.07 -3.02 25.94
CA GLY A 390 -13.46 -4.31 25.61
C GLY A 390 -13.39 -4.62 24.11
N LYS A 391 -13.58 -3.62 23.26
CA LYS A 391 -13.62 -3.76 21.80
C LYS A 391 -12.66 -2.78 21.11
N ILE A 392 -12.26 -3.14 19.92
CA ILE A 392 -11.57 -2.28 18.97
C ILE A 392 -12.48 -2.12 17.77
N PHE A 393 -12.80 -0.87 17.47
CA PHE A 393 -13.55 -0.48 16.28
C PHE A 393 -12.57 0.02 15.25
N PHE A 394 -12.76 -0.33 14.00
CA PHE A 394 -11.91 0.16 12.92
C PHE A 394 -12.70 0.34 11.63
N THR A 395 -12.32 1.33 10.87
CA THR A 395 -12.89 1.58 9.55
C THR A 395 -12.12 0.78 8.52
N ASP A 396 -12.86 0.14 7.60
CA ASP A 396 -12.29 -0.67 6.52
C ASP A 396 -11.76 0.25 5.41
N ASN A 397 -10.48 0.12 5.09
CA ASN A 397 -9.82 0.88 4.01
C ASN A 397 -9.87 0.17 2.65
N SER A 398 -10.54 -0.97 2.56
CA SER A 398 -10.29 -1.92 1.48
C SER A 398 -11.03 -1.64 0.16
N ARG A 399 -12.08 -0.81 0.12
CA ARG A 399 -12.89 -0.72 -1.12
C ARG A 399 -13.77 0.53 -1.20
N THR A 400 -13.50 1.41 -2.17
CA THR A 400 -14.41 2.48 -2.61
C THR A 400 -14.63 3.64 -1.62
N LEU A 401 -15.35 4.67 -2.07
CA LEU A 401 -15.82 5.79 -1.23
C LEU A 401 -16.71 5.33 -0.06
N THR A 402 -17.26 4.11 -0.12
CA THR A 402 -18.10 3.53 0.93
C THR A 402 -17.28 2.56 1.79
N GLY A 403 -17.30 2.75 3.11
CA GLY A 403 -16.59 1.93 4.09
C GLY A 403 -17.52 1.30 5.11
N ALA A 404 -17.14 0.12 5.60
CA ALA A 404 -17.77 -0.51 6.73
C ALA A 404 -16.98 -0.21 8.00
N ILE A 405 -17.65 -0.25 9.14
CA ILE A 405 -17.01 -0.26 10.45
C ILE A 405 -16.98 -1.71 10.93
N ALA A 406 -15.79 -2.19 11.22
CA ALA A 406 -15.59 -3.51 11.78
C ALA A 406 -15.27 -3.44 13.28
N VAL A 407 -15.59 -4.50 13.97
CA VAL A 407 -15.43 -4.65 15.42
C VAL A 407 -14.59 -5.88 15.71
N TYR A 408 -13.59 -5.73 16.56
CA TYR A 408 -12.84 -6.84 17.15
C TYR A 408 -13.10 -6.87 18.65
N ASP A 409 -13.67 -7.95 19.16
CA ASP A 409 -13.87 -8.17 20.57
C ASP A 409 -12.60 -8.73 21.22
N MET A 410 -11.99 -7.96 22.10
CA MET A 410 -10.69 -8.31 22.71
C MET A 410 -10.75 -9.54 23.61
N LYS A 411 -11.92 -9.85 24.19
CA LYS A 411 -12.12 -11.02 25.06
C LYS A 411 -12.35 -12.30 24.26
N THR A 412 -13.31 -12.24 23.32
CA THR A 412 -13.75 -13.43 22.57
C THR A 412 -12.96 -13.67 21.29
N LYS A 413 -12.17 -12.67 20.84
CA LYS A 413 -11.45 -12.64 19.56
C LYS A 413 -12.35 -12.69 18.32
N LYS A 414 -13.66 -12.59 18.49
CA LYS A 414 -14.63 -12.55 17.39
C LYS A 414 -14.57 -11.21 16.67
N GLN A 415 -14.87 -11.24 15.39
CA GLN A 415 -14.94 -10.06 14.54
C GLN A 415 -16.23 -10.05 13.71
N TRP A 416 -16.79 -8.86 13.52
CA TRP A 416 -17.97 -8.64 12.67
C TRP A 416 -17.98 -7.22 12.13
N ARG A 417 -18.88 -6.93 11.19
CA ARG A 417 -19.15 -5.57 10.71
C ARG A 417 -20.46 -5.05 11.25
N ILE A 418 -20.52 -3.74 11.51
CA ILE A 418 -21.79 -3.05 11.82
C ILE A 418 -22.65 -3.08 10.56
N PRO A 419 -23.97 -3.41 10.66
CA PRO A 419 -24.83 -3.63 9.50
C PRO A 419 -25.28 -2.31 8.83
N LYS A 420 -24.37 -1.36 8.66
CA LYS A 420 -24.56 -0.12 7.90
C LYS A 420 -23.27 0.22 7.16
N VAL A 421 -23.42 0.66 5.93
CA VAL A 421 -22.33 1.21 5.11
C VAL A 421 -22.32 2.72 5.25
N PHE A 422 -21.13 3.30 5.40
CA PHE A 422 -20.91 4.73 5.53
C PHE A 422 -20.03 5.22 4.37
N ILE A 423 -20.03 6.53 4.12
CA ILE A 423 -19.12 7.13 3.16
C ILE A 423 -17.86 7.57 3.90
N ASN A 424 -16.69 7.03 3.53
CA ASN A 424 -15.39 7.33 4.17
C ASN A 424 -15.48 7.52 5.70
N PRO A 425 -15.91 6.51 6.48
CA PRO A 425 -16.18 6.70 7.89
C PRO A 425 -14.90 7.01 8.68
N ILE A 426 -15.03 7.94 9.63
CA ILE A 426 -14.07 8.22 10.70
C ILE A 426 -14.80 8.03 12.04
N ILE A 427 -14.10 7.56 13.07
CA ILE A 427 -14.75 7.08 14.28
C ILE A 427 -14.11 7.58 15.57
N VAL A 428 -14.96 7.85 16.57
CA VAL A 428 -14.54 8.10 17.96
C VAL A 428 -15.48 7.40 18.94
N TYR A 429 -14.95 6.95 20.08
CA TYR A 429 -15.73 6.24 21.08
C TYR A 429 -15.86 7.04 22.37
N ASP A 430 -17.11 7.21 22.82
CA ASP A 430 -17.43 7.78 24.12
C ASP A 430 -17.52 6.69 25.19
N LYS A 431 -16.52 6.67 26.09
CA LYS A 431 -16.49 5.71 27.20
C LYS A 431 -17.62 5.93 28.21
N LYS A 432 -18.09 7.18 28.39
CA LYS A 432 -19.12 7.49 29.38
C LYS A 432 -20.51 7.07 28.93
N GLN A 433 -20.82 7.34 27.67
CA GLN A 433 -22.13 7.02 27.09
C GLN A 433 -22.18 5.63 26.47
N ASN A 434 -21.03 4.96 26.30
CA ASN A 434 -20.89 3.68 25.60
C ASN A 434 -21.43 3.74 24.17
N VAL A 435 -21.10 4.81 23.46
CA VAL A 435 -21.54 5.12 22.09
C VAL A 435 -20.33 5.28 21.18
N LEU A 436 -20.41 4.70 19.99
CA LEU A 436 -19.46 4.98 18.91
C LEU A 436 -20.06 6.05 18.01
N TYR A 437 -19.38 7.18 17.89
CA TYR A 437 -19.76 8.22 16.94
C TYR A 437 -19.01 8.03 15.63
N VAL A 438 -19.71 8.26 14.53
CA VAL A 438 -19.23 8.06 13.17
C VAL A 438 -19.43 9.35 12.39
N GLY A 439 -18.34 9.94 11.93
CA GLY A 439 -18.32 11.02 10.95
C GLY A 439 -18.03 10.49 9.55
N GLN A 440 -18.10 11.37 8.56
CA GLN A 440 -17.77 11.11 7.16
C GLN A 440 -16.69 12.08 6.70
N GLU A 441 -15.78 11.63 5.85
CA GLU A 441 -14.64 12.39 5.38
C GLU A 441 -14.70 12.57 3.86
N GLY A 442 -14.35 13.75 3.34
CA GLY A 442 -14.26 14.00 1.89
C GLY A 442 -15.63 14.01 1.17
N THR A 443 -16.69 14.35 1.87
CA THR A 443 -18.06 14.45 1.31
C THR A 443 -18.54 15.90 1.29
N SER A 444 -19.48 16.23 0.38
CA SER A 444 -20.15 17.53 0.34
C SER A 444 -21.02 17.77 1.57
N ASP A 445 -21.58 16.70 2.14
CA ASP A 445 -22.40 16.73 3.34
C ASP A 445 -21.76 15.86 4.42
N HIS A 446 -21.50 16.47 5.58
CA HIS A 446 -20.96 15.79 6.74
C HIS A 446 -22.12 15.29 7.64
N ALA A 447 -22.37 14.00 7.61
CA ALA A 447 -23.31 13.38 8.54
C ALA A 447 -22.60 12.84 9.78
N LEU A 448 -23.19 13.08 10.95
CA LEU A 448 -22.77 12.52 12.22
C LEU A 448 -23.77 11.47 12.68
N TYR A 449 -23.28 10.27 12.90
CA TYR A 449 -24.07 9.15 13.40
C TYR A 449 -23.64 8.76 14.80
N ALA A 450 -24.59 8.23 15.58
CA ALA A 450 -24.34 7.52 16.83
C ALA A 450 -24.68 6.03 16.66
N VAL A 451 -23.76 5.18 17.08
CA VAL A 451 -23.95 3.73 17.16
C VAL A 451 -24.00 3.31 18.62
N ARG A 452 -25.16 2.91 19.10
CA ARG A 452 -25.35 2.42 20.45
C ARG A 452 -24.86 0.97 20.56
N LEU A 453 -23.91 0.71 21.44
CA LEU A 453 -23.25 -0.59 21.48
C LEU A 453 -24.05 -1.71 22.15
N SER A 454 -25.14 -1.39 22.82
CA SER A 454 -26.03 -2.40 23.47
C SER A 454 -26.82 -3.23 22.46
N ASP A 455 -27.22 -2.64 21.35
CA ASP A 455 -28.10 -3.22 20.33
C ASP A 455 -27.65 -2.93 18.89
N TRP A 456 -26.50 -2.24 18.72
CA TRP A 456 -25.93 -1.83 17.43
C TRP A 456 -26.85 -0.91 16.61
N HIS A 457 -27.81 -0.27 17.27
CA HIS A 457 -28.68 0.70 16.61
C HIS A 457 -27.89 1.91 16.13
N VAL A 458 -28.10 2.29 14.87
CA VAL A 458 -27.46 3.44 14.23
C VAL A 458 -28.51 4.54 14.04
N SER A 459 -28.27 5.70 14.63
CA SER A 459 -29.09 6.90 14.44
C SER A 459 -28.26 8.03 13.86
N GLU A 460 -28.82 8.78 12.93
CA GLU A 460 -28.23 10.03 12.46
C GLU A 460 -28.57 11.14 13.48
N LEU A 461 -27.56 11.89 13.90
CA LEU A 461 -27.72 12.97 14.86
C LEU A 461 -27.88 14.33 14.18
N LEU A 462 -27.05 14.60 13.18
CA LEU A 462 -27.09 15.82 12.40
C LEU A 462 -26.34 15.65 11.06
N SER A 463 -26.67 16.53 10.11
CA SER A 463 -25.93 16.70 8.86
C SER A 463 -25.72 18.20 8.62
N PHE A 464 -24.56 18.56 8.08
CA PHE A 464 -24.21 19.94 7.76
C PHE A 464 -23.28 19.99 6.54
N PRO A 465 -23.16 21.16 5.86
CA PRO A 465 -22.31 21.30 4.69
C PRO A 465 -20.87 20.86 4.97
N GLY A 466 -20.29 20.09 4.06
CA GLY A 466 -18.96 19.53 4.18
C GLY A 466 -17.87 20.60 4.20
N GLY A 467 -16.74 20.23 4.75
CA GLY A 467 -15.54 21.05 4.88
C GLY A 467 -14.37 20.14 5.24
N ASP A 468 -13.40 20.64 5.96
CA ASP A 468 -12.25 19.90 6.43
C ASP A 468 -12.62 18.76 7.41
N ASP A 469 -11.91 17.65 7.31
CA ASP A 469 -12.25 16.34 7.82
C ASP A 469 -11.78 16.06 9.27
N ALA A 470 -11.56 17.07 10.09
CA ALA A 470 -11.19 16.86 11.50
C ALA A 470 -12.34 16.18 12.25
N PHE A 471 -12.08 15.06 12.90
CA PHE A 471 -13.06 14.34 13.72
C PHE A 471 -12.39 13.72 14.94
N PHE A 472 -12.66 14.25 16.11
CA PHE A 472 -12.11 13.75 17.37
C PHE A 472 -13.02 14.09 18.53
N MET A 473 -12.74 13.49 19.69
CA MET A 473 -13.50 13.71 20.92
C MET A 473 -12.60 14.11 22.07
N ASN A 474 -13.03 15.08 22.84
CA ASN A 474 -12.36 15.47 24.07
C ASN A 474 -13.38 15.95 25.11
N GLY A 475 -13.29 15.45 26.35
CA GLY A 475 -14.13 15.86 27.46
C GLY A 475 -15.63 15.60 27.28
N GLY A 476 -16.04 14.63 26.47
CA GLY A 476 -17.43 14.32 26.16
C GLY A 476 -18.04 15.16 25.04
N GLU A 477 -17.27 16.02 24.42
CA GLU A 477 -17.66 16.80 23.24
C GLU A 477 -16.98 16.27 21.98
N ILE A 478 -17.70 16.36 20.87
CA ILE A 478 -17.23 16.01 19.55
C ILE A 478 -16.80 17.27 18.82
N PHE A 479 -15.67 17.18 18.15
CA PHE A 479 -15.13 18.21 17.27
C PHE A 479 -15.13 17.68 15.85
N TYR A 480 -15.92 18.30 14.97
CA TYR A 480 -16.11 17.82 13.60
C TYR A 480 -16.08 18.98 12.61
N GLY A 481 -15.12 18.94 11.67
CA GLY A 481 -14.89 20.02 10.73
C GLY A 481 -14.53 21.33 11.45
N LYS A 482 -15.47 22.26 11.50
CA LYS A 482 -15.37 23.54 12.22
C LYS A 482 -16.28 23.60 13.46
N ALA A 483 -17.07 22.56 13.70
CA ALA A 483 -18.10 22.56 14.73
C ALA A 483 -17.64 21.88 16.03
N ARG A 484 -17.96 22.47 17.16
CA ARG A 484 -17.94 21.87 18.49
C ARG A 484 -19.35 21.38 18.81
N ILE A 485 -19.52 20.13 19.10
CA ILE A 485 -20.81 19.44 19.23
C ILE A 485 -20.91 18.83 20.61
N ASN A 486 -22.01 19.10 21.31
CA ASN A 486 -22.33 18.45 22.57
C ASN A 486 -23.40 17.35 22.35
N PRO A 487 -23.04 16.07 22.27
CA PRO A 487 -23.99 14.99 21.99
C PRO A 487 -24.97 14.73 23.12
N ALA A 488 -24.74 15.29 24.31
CA ALA A 488 -25.66 15.17 25.46
C ALA A 488 -26.81 16.19 25.43
N GLN A 489 -26.82 17.11 24.47
CA GLN A 489 -27.87 18.16 24.32
C GLN A 489 -28.61 18.02 22.98
N PRO A 490 -29.63 17.18 22.87
CA PRO A 490 -30.32 16.89 21.61
C PRO A 490 -30.94 18.09 20.90
N GLY A 491 -31.29 19.16 21.63
CA GLY A 491 -31.90 20.38 21.07
C GLY A 491 -30.90 21.46 20.64
N ALA A 492 -29.61 21.34 21.01
CA ALA A 492 -28.56 22.28 20.71
C ALA A 492 -27.23 21.55 20.51
N LEU A 493 -27.19 20.63 19.55
CA LEU A 493 -26.01 19.79 19.30
C LEU A 493 -24.78 20.61 18.95
N VAL A 494 -24.91 21.65 18.09
CA VAL A 494 -23.79 22.53 17.76
C VAL A 494 -23.65 23.58 18.84
N ALA A 495 -22.60 23.44 19.65
CA ALA A 495 -22.31 24.37 20.76
C ALA A 495 -21.52 25.59 20.33
N ALA A 496 -20.70 25.48 19.29
CA ALA A 496 -19.93 26.58 18.70
C ALA A 496 -19.39 26.20 17.31
N GLU A 497 -19.16 27.21 16.46
CA GLU A 497 -18.45 27.09 15.20
C GLU A 497 -17.22 27.99 15.19
N PHE A 498 -16.17 27.54 14.52
CA PHE A 498 -14.89 28.25 14.40
C PHE A 498 -14.64 28.67 12.94
N PRO A 499 -13.94 29.77 12.71
CA PRO A 499 -13.68 30.24 11.35
C PRO A 499 -12.79 29.31 10.55
N GLU A 500 -11.88 28.58 11.24
CA GLU A 500 -10.96 27.66 10.62
C GLU A 500 -11.21 26.21 11.06
N PRO A 501 -10.76 25.24 10.26
CA PRO A 501 -10.87 23.81 10.61
C PRO A 501 -10.21 23.48 11.94
N LEU A 502 -10.89 22.67 12.73
CA LEU A 502 -10.40 22.15 13.99
C LEU A 502 -9.28 21.12 13.75
N ARG A 503 -8.29 21.05 14.64
CA ARG A 503 -7.19 20.10 14.57
C ARG A 503 -6.99 19.32 15.87
N ALA A 504 -7.22 19.94 17.03
CA ALA A 504 -7.13 19.30 18.34
C ALA A 504 -7.92 20.07 19.39
N ALA A 505 -8.19 19.42 20.53
CA ALA A 505 -8.67 20.09 21.73
C ALA A 505 -8.09 19.44 23.00
N SER A 506 -7.93 20.27 24.04
CA SER A 506 -7.64 19.87 25.40
C SER A 506 -8.69 20.44 26.34
N ARG A 507 -8.53 20.26 27.66
CA ARG A 507 -9.42 20.92 28.64
C ARG A 507 -9.39 22.46 28.57
N GLN A 508 -8.24 23.03 28.16
CA GLN A 508 -8.01 24.47 28.17
C GLN A 508 -8.15 25.12 26.80
N TYR A 509 -7.80 24.40 25.74
CA TYR A 509 -7.59 24.96 24.42
C TYR A 509 -8.37 24.21 23.34
N ILE A 510 -8.77 24.95 22.32
CA ILE A 510 -9.18 24.45 21.01
C ILE A 510 -8.17 24.95 20.00
N ILE A 511 -7.64 24.05 19.18
CA ILE A 511 -6.64 24.34 18.17
C ILE A 511 -7.27 24.15 16.80
N THR A 512 -7.29 25.24 16.02
CA THR A 512 -7.68 25.23 14.61
C THR A 512 -6.44 25.11 13.71
N SER A 513 -6.65 25.08 12.41
CA SER A 513 -5.51 25.08 11.46
C SER A 513 -4.66 26.35 11.55
N ARG A 514 -5.16 27.46 12.09
CA ARG A 514 -4.46 28.76 12.10
C ARG A 514 -4.40 29.47 13.45
N ALA A 515 -5.15 29.03 14.44
CA ALA A 515 -5.24 29.73 15.73
C ALA A 515 -5.44 28.80 16.92
N ILE A 516 -5.21 29.33 18.10
CA ILE A 516 -5.48 28.71 19.39
C ILE A 516 -6.56 29.54 20.09
N TYR A 517 -7.59 28.88 20.58
CA TYR A 517 -8.73 29.46 21.28
C TYR A 517 -8.81 28.96 22.72
N ASN A 518 -9.30 29.79 23.61
CA ASN A 518 -9.72 29.38 24.94
C ASN A 518 -10.97 28.50 24.82
N ARG A 519 -10.96 27.30 25.35
CA ARG A 519 -12.09 26.36 25.21
C ARG A 519 -13.34 26.81 25.95
N ALA A 520 -13.17 27.44 27.13
CA ALA A 520 -14.31 27.84 27.96
C ALA A 520 -15.04 29.06 27.38
N THR A 521 -14.28 30.04 26.87
CA THR A 521 -14.83 31.32 26.38
C THR A 521 -15.01 31.38 24.87
N GLY A 522 -14.36 30.50 24.12
CA GLY A 522 -14.32 30.57 22.64
C GLY A 522 -13.46 31.71 22.10
N THR A 523 -12.77 32.48 22.96
CA THR A 523 -11.96 33.62 22.52
C THR A 523 -10.63 33.20 21.96
N LYS A 524 -10.18 33.84 20.87
CA LYS A 524 -8.86 33.61 20.29
C LYS A 524 -7.76 34.07 21.23
N ILE A 525 -6.80 33.20 21.50
CA ILE A 525 -5.63 33.47 22.35
C ILE A 525 -4.43 33.87 21.50
N ALA A 526 -4.17 33.12 20.40
CA ALA A 526 -3.01 33.35 19.56
C ALA A 526 -3.24 32.84 18.13
N ASP A 527 -2.55 33.46 17.18
CA ASP A 527 -2.42 32.94 15.83
C ASP A 527 -1.25 31.96 15.77
N LEU A 528 -1.39 30.93 14.94
CA LEU A 528 -0.28 30.05 14.57
C LEU A 528 0.54 30.74 13.48
N SER A 529 1.87 30.66 13.57
CA SER A 529 2.78 31.30 12.61
C SER A 529 2.67 30.76 11.17
N SER A 530 2.08 29.58 10.99
CA SER A 530 1.72 28.99 9.70
C SER A 530 0.62 27.95 9.90
N GLU A 531 -0.02 27.52 8.83
CA GLU A 531 -1.10 26.55 8.89
C GLU A 531 -0.67 25.20 9.46
N ALA A 532 -1.38 24.70 10.46
CA ALA A 532 -1.21 23.37 11.02
C ALA A 532 -2.03 22.36 10.21
N LEU A 533 -1.35 21.37 9.64
CA LEU A 533 -1.99 20.26 8.94
C LEU A 533 -2.56 19.24 9.93
N LEU A 534 -1.82 18.97 11.03
CA LEU A 534 -2.23 18.11 12.12
C LEU A 534 -1.89 18.79 13.45
N ALA A 535 -2.66 18.47 14.49
CA ALA A 535 -2.33 18.86 15.85
C ALA A 535 -2.74 17.79 16.86
N THR A 536 -2.10 17.84 18.03
CA THR A 536 -2.53 17.13 19.24
C THR A 536 -2.23 17.99 20.46
N ALA A 537 -3.00 17.84 21.53
CA ALA A 537 -2.86 18.64 22.73
C ALA A 537 -3.15 17.83 23.98
N GLY A 538 -2.39 18.11 25.06
CA GLY A 538 -2.62 17.56 26.38
C GLY A 538 -3.34 18.51 27.33
N ASP A 539 -3.95 17.97 28.37
CA ASP A 539 -4.55 18.75 29.46
C ASP A 539 -3.52 19.49 30.33
N ASP A 540 -2.24 19.17 30.17
CA ASP A 540 -1.09 19.91 30.73
C ASP A 540 -0.79 21.22 29.99
N GLY A 541 -1.56 21.51 28.96
CA GLY A 541 -1.45 22.71 28.13
C GLY A 541 -0.40 22.65 27.04
N MET A 542 0.22 21.49 26.84
CA MET A 542 1.16 21.27 25.73
C MET A 542 0.40 21.07 24.44
N ILE A 543 0.80 21.77 23.39
CA ILE A 543 0.24 21.69 22.03
C ILE A 543 1.37 21.31 21.07
N PHE A 544 1.09 20.34 20.22
CA PHE A 544 1.99 19.92 19.15
C PHE A 544 1.28 20.09 17.82
N THR A 545 1.93 20.77 16.89
CA THR A 545 1.41 20.98 15.53
C THR A 545 2.39 20.46 14.50
N TYR A 546 1.86 19.82 13.47
CA TYR A 546 2.63 19.47 12.28
C TYR A 546 2.35 20.45 11.16
N ARG A 547 3.40 20.92 10.52
CA ARG A 547 3.37 21.89 9.42
C ARG A 547 4.32 21.47 8.31
N LYS A 548 3.92 21.78 7.08
CA LYS A 548 4.77 21.61 5.91
C LYS A 548 5.08 22.98 5.31
N VAL A 549 6.35 23.29 5.16
CA VAL A 549 6.82 24.52 4.52
C VAL A 549 7.75 24.13 3.37
N ALA A 550 7.34 24.36 2.14
CA ALA A 550 7.97 23.82 0.93
C ALA A 550 8.11 22.28 1.00
N THR A 551 9.33 21.76 1.00
CA THR A 551 9.62 20.33 1.13
C THR A 551 9.89 19.90 2.58
N ASN A 552 9.91 20.83 3.52
CA ASN A 552 10.30 20.56 4.90
C ASN A 552 9.10 20.28 5.81
N HIS A 553 9.27 19.35 6.75
CA HIS A 553 8.27 18.87 7.67
C HIS A 553 8.65 19.23 9.11
N TYR A 554 7.80 20.02 9.79
CA TYR A 554 8.07 20.54 11.11
C TYR A 554 7.05 20.06 12.13
N LEU A 555 7.54 19.56 13.26
CA LEU A 555 6.76 19.37 14.48
C LEU A 555 7.10 20.50 15.45
N ILE A 556 6.10 21.26 15.85
CA ILE A 556 6.28 22.43 16.71
C ILE A 556 5.54 22.21 18.02
N LYS A 557 6.28 22.35 19.13
CA LYS A 557 5.75 22.35 20.47
C LYS A 557 5.47 23.79 20.93
N GLN A 558 4.30 24.02 21.47
CA GLN A 558 3.86 25.30 21.99
C GLN A 558 3.20 25.12 23.35
N LYS A 559 3.37 26.09 24.20
CA LYS A 559 2.60 26.23 25.43
C LYS A 559 2.17 27.70 25.50
N PRO A 560 0.89 27.99 25.21
CA PRO A 560 0.40 29.36 25.31
C PRO A 560 0.65 29.93 26.71
N SER A 561 1.12 31.17 26.79
CA SER A 561 1.17 31.89 28.08
C SER A 561 -0.26 32.06 28.60
N ARG A 562 -0.45 31.83 29.88
CA ARG A 562 -1.73 31.98 30.58
C ARG A 562 -2.16 33.44 30.56
#